data_c55c8804d2414e959421e8e786a75d3d
#
_entry.id   c55c8804d2414e959421e8e786a75d3d
#
_cell.length_a   1.000
_cell.length_b   1.000
_cell.length_c   1.000
_cell.angle_alpha   90.00
_cell.angle_beta   90.00
_cell.angle_gamma   90.00
#
_symmetry.space_group_name_H-M   'P 1'
#
loop_
_entity.id
_entity.type
_entity.pdbx_description
1 polymer ?
#
loop_
_entity_poly.entity_id
_entity_poly.type
_entity_poly.pdbx_seq_one_letter_code
_entity_poly.pdbx_strand_id
1 'polypeptide(L)'
;MIIAETCQNHNGNREILKEMINTAAECGADYVKIQSIRSKELTYRERFEKGFIDHNGVQLSIKRPYKTELDRLSELDLSLEDEEWFVESCKAAGIKSMTTVFTRKAAYEIKDLGFDAVKIASYDCASFPLLTDVKQW
;
A
#
# COMPACT_ATOMS: atom_id res chain seq x y z
N MET A 1 -4.56 -12.41 15.76
CA MET A 1 -4.46 -12.03 14.33
C MET A 1 -3.11 -11.41 14.09
N ILE A 2 -2.33 -11.99 13.16
CA ILE A 2 -0.99 -11.52 12.76
C ILE A 2 -1.06 -11.13 11.29
N ILE A 3 -0.60 -9.92 10.95
CA ILE A 3 -0.55 -9.41 9.59
C ILE A 3 0.92 -9.24 9.21
N ALA A 4 1.40 -10.00 8.23
CA ALA A 4 2.72 -9.83 7.66
C ALA A 4 2.70 -8.64 6.68
N GLU A 5 3.39 -7.54 7.02
CA GLU A 5 3.46 -6.34 6.19
C GLU A 5 4.65 -6.43 5.23
N THR A 6 4.38 -6.67 3.95
CA THR A 6 5.43 -6.66 2.92
C THR A 6 5.75 -5.25 2.44
N CYS A 7 4.80 -4.32 2.61
CA CYS A 7 4.94 -2.94 2.19
C CYS A 7 5.36 -2.85 0.71
N GLN A 8 6.51 -2.25 0.44
CA GLN A 8 7.13 -2.13 -0.88
C GLN A 8 8.46 -2.91 -0.99
N ASN A 9 8.73 -3.79 -0.02
CA ASN A 9 9.99 -4.54 0.03
C ASN A 9 10.15 -5.56 -1.12
N HIS A 10 9.06 -5.81 -1.86
CA HIS A 10 9.08 -6.61 -3.08
C HIS A 10 9.82 -5.93 -4.25
N ASN A 11 10.11 -4.62 -4.16
CA ASN A 11 10.82 -3.84 -5.19
C ASN A 11 10.25 -4.01 -6.61
N GLY A 12 8.93 -4.12 -6.76
CA GLY A 12 8.27 -4.37 -8.05
C GLY A 12 8.49 -5.79 -8.62
N ASN A 13 9.08 -6.71 -7.86
CA ASN A 13 9.46 -8.04 -8.31
C ASN A 13 8.49 -9.11 -7.76
N ARG A 14 7.81 -9.84 -8.67
CA ARG A 14 6.86 -10.91 -8.33
C ARG A 14 7.52 -12.09 -7.60
N GLU A 15 8.76 -12.45 -7.94
CA GLU A 15 9.44 -13.58 -7.30
C GLU A 15 9.73 -13.28 -5.82
N ILE A 16 10.24 -12.08 -5.53
CA ILE A 16 10.45 -11.63 -4.15
C ILE A 16 9.13 -11.60 -3.40
N LEU A 17 8.07 -11.06 -4.02
CA LEU A 17 6.74 -11.00 -3.39
C LEU A 17 6.19 -12.40 -3.11
N LYS A 18 6.41 -13.37 -4.01
CA LYS A 18 6.00 -14.76 -3.83
C LYS A 18 6.73 -15.42 -2.64
N GLU A 19 8.03 -15.20 -2.53
CA GLU A 19 8.81 -15.68 -1.37
C GLU A 19 8.28 -15.10 -0.07
N MET A 20 7.93 -13.80 -0.05
CA MET A 20 7.33 -13.15 1.12
C MET A 20 5.97 -13.76 1.49
N ILE A 21 5.10 -14.05 0.50
CA ILE A 21 3.81 -14.70 0.72
C ILE A 21 4.00 -16.08 1.35
N ASN A 22 4.85 -16.90 0.74
CA ASN A 22 5.10 -18.27 1.22
C ASN A 22 5.68 -18.27 2.63
N THR A 23 6.69 -17.43 2.88
CA THR A 23 7.30 -17.30 4.21
C THR A 23 6.28 -16.84 5.26
N ALA A 24 5.42 -15.87 4.92
CA ALA A 24 4.37 -15.40 5.83
C ALA A 24 3.38 -16.54 6.18
N ALA A 25 2.98 -17.33 5.18
CA ALA A 25 2.11 -18.49 5.39
C ALA A 25 2.78 -19.57 6.25
N GLU A 26 4.03 -19.93 5.94
CA GLU A 26 4.81 -20.94 6.70
C GLU A 26 5.03 -20.50 8.15
N CYS A 27 5.20 -19.20 8.42
CA CYS A 27 5.32 -18.64 9.76
C CYS A 27 3.98 -18.51 10.51
N GLY A 28 2.86 -18.87 9.89
CA GLY A 28 1.54 -18.87 10.52
C GLY A 28 0.91 -17.50 10.66
N ALA A 29 1.23 -16.54 9.78
CA ALA A 29 0.51 -15.28 9.73
C ALA A 29 -0.92 -15.50 9.21
N ASP A 30 -1.87 -14.70 9.72
CA ASP A 30 -3.26 -14.73 9.25
C ASP A 30 -3.45 -14.03 7.91
N TYR A 31 -2.69 -12.94 7.69
CA TYR A 31 -2.73 -12.13 6.49
C TYR A 31 -1.32 -11.78 6.01
N VAL A 32 -1.15 -11.64 4.71
CA VAL A 32 -0.04 -10.92 4.10
C VAL A 32 -0.57 -9.65 3.43
N LYS A 33 0.13 -8.53 3.62
CA LYS A 33 -0.37 -7.22 3.19
C LYS A 33 0.60 -6.49 2.27
N ILE A 34 0.07 -6.01 1.14
CA ILE A 34 0.71 -5.08 0.22
C ILE A 34 0.11 -3.67 0.35
N GLN A 35 0.56 -2.77 -0.50
CA GLN A 35 0.03 -1.41 -0.62
C GLN A 35 -0.30 -1.13 -2.08
N SER A 36 -1.58 -0.87 -2.37
CA SER A 36 -2.06 -0.47 -3.69
C SER A 36 -1.75 1.01 -3.92
N ILE A 37 -0.47 1.30 -4.15
CA ILE A 37 0.02 2.64 -4.47
C ILE A 37 -0.09 2.86 -5.97
N ARG A 38 -0.39 4.09 -6.35
CA ARG A 38 -0.39 4.57 -7.72
C ARG A 38 0.49 5.82 -7.77
N SER A 39 1.73 5.68 -8.20
CA SER A 39 2.69 6.80 -8.26
C SER A 39 2.13 7.99 -9.03
N LYS A 40 1.40 7.73 -10.12
CA LYS A 40 0.72 8.76 -10.95
C LYS A 40 -0.34 9.59 -10.21
N GLU A 41 -0.79 9.12 -9.04
CA GLU A 41 -1.76 9.82 -8.19
C GLU A 41 -1.09 10.57 -7.04
N LEU A 42 0.24 10.54 -6.96
CA LEU A 42 1.00 11.28 -5.97
C LEU A 42 0.75 12.78 -6.13
N THR A 43 0.35 13.44 -5.05
CA THR A 43 0.06 14.86 -5.04
C THR A 43 1.25 15.66 -4.55
N TYR A 44 1.63 16.70 -5.29
CA TYR A 44 2.62 17.67 -4.84
C TYR A 44 2.16 18.36 -3.54
N ARG A 45 3.08 18.43 -2.56
CA ARG A 45 2.84 19.13 -1.29
C ARG A 45 4.10 19.90 -0.90
N GLU A 46 4.01 21.22 -0.96
CA GLU A 46 5.15 22.12 -0.70
C GLU A 46 5.85 21.84 0.63
N ARG A 47 5.09 21.52 1.68
CA ARG A 47 5.65 21.21 3.01
C ARG A 47 6.63 20.04 3.02
N PHE A 48 6.57 19.15 2.03
CA PHE A 48 7.49 18.03 1.91
C PHE A 48 8.68 18.30 1.00
N GLU A 49 8.63 19.34 0.15
CA GLU A 49 9.76 19.67 -0.72
C GLU A 49 11.03 20.01 0.08
N LYS A 50 10.87 20.83 1.10
CA LYS A 50 11.99 21.30 1.94
C LYS A 50 11.99 20.64 3.32
N GLY A 51 10.90 20.01 3.71
CA GLY A 51 10.61 19.68 5.09
C GLY A 51 10.26 20.92 5.89
N PHE A 52 9.91 20.75 7.15
CA PHE A 52 9.65 21.88 8.04
C PHE A 52 10.11 21.57 9.46
N ILE A 53 10.94 22.45 9.98
CA ILE A 53 11.40 22.45 11.37
C ILE A 53 10.87 23.73 12.02
N ASP A 54 10.21 23.61 13.15
CA ASP A 54 9.69 24.77 13.88
C ASP A 54 10.78 25.58 14.58
N HIS A 55 10.39 26.68 15.21
CA HIS A 55 11.30 27.57 15.94
C HIS A 55 11.96 26.94 17.19
N ASN A 56 11.44 25.79 17.66
CA ASN A 56 12.00 25.01 18.76
C ASN A 56 12.93 23.89 18.28
N GLY A 57 13.17 23.78 16.97
CA GLY A 57 13.98 22.72 16.38
C GLY A 57 13.22 21.39 16.21
N VAL A 58 11.90 21.36 16.39
CA VAL A 58 11.08 20.16 16.21
C VAL A 58 10.76 19.97 14.74
N GLN A 59 11.06 18.79 14.20
CA GLN A 59 10.75 18.44 12.83
C GLN A 59 9.25 18.13 12.70
N LEU A 60 8.48 19.02 12.09
CA LEU A 60 7.03 18.87 11.86
C LEU A 60 6.69 18.18 10.53
N SER A 61 7.57 18.26 9.53
CA SER A 61 7.48 17.45 8.32
C SER A 61 8.85 17.07 7.80
N ILE A 62 8.97 15.82 7.34
CA ILE A 62 10.21 15.31 6.73
C ILE A 62 10.37 15.87 5.31
N LYS A 63 11.61 15.98 4.86
CA LYS A 63 11.91 16.32 3.47
C LYS A 63 11.68 15.10 2.57
N ARG A 64 10.74 15.22 1.66
CA ARG A 64 10.42 14.24 0.59
C ARG A 64 10.08 14.99 -0.69
N PRO A 65 11.10 15.41 -1.49
CA PRO A 65 10.86 16.12 -2.73
C PRO A 65 9.97 15.31 -3.68
N TYR A 66 8.99 15.96 -4.26
CA TYR A 66 7.96 15.32 -5.09
C TYR A 66 8.55 14.46 -6.21
N LYS A 67 9.51 15.02 -6.96
CA LYS A 67 10.12 14.29 -8.09
C LYS A 67 10.83 13.01 -7.63
N THR A 68 11.65 13.12 -6.60
CA THR A 68 12.40 11.96 -6.06
C THR A 68 11.45 10.87 -5.56
N GLU A 69 10.35 11.27 -4.90
CA GLU A 69 9.36 10.31 -4.39
C GLU A 69 8.55 9.69 -5.52
N LEU A 70 8.20 10.46 -6.56
CA LEU A 70 7.52 9.96 -7.74
C LEU A 70 8.38 8.93 -8.48
N ASP A 71 9.65 9.26 -8.75
CA ASP A 71 10.58 8.36 -9.42
C ASP A 71 10.72 7.03 -8.63
N ARG A 72 10.94 7.13 -7.32
CA ARG A 72 11.04 5.96 -6.44
C ARG A 72 9.75 5.10 -6.44
N LEU A 73 8.59 5.73 -6.33
CA LEU A 73 7.31 5.01 -6.28
C LEU A 73 6.99 4.35 -7.61
N SER A 74 7.33 4.99 -8.73
CA SER A 74 7.05 4.44 -10.06
C SER A 74 7.76 3.10 -10.34
N GLU A 75 8.89 2.86 -9.67
CA GLU A 75 9.63 1.58 -9.75
C GLU A 75 8.99 0.48 -8.86
N LEU A 76 8.13 0.87 -7.94
CA LEU A 76 7.53 -0.01 -6.94
C LEU A 76 6.04 -0.25 -7.17
N ASP A 77 5.41 0.46 -8.11
CA ASP A 77 4.01 0.28 -8.43
C ASP A 77 3.75 -1.16 -8.90
N LEU A 78 2.73 -1.76 -8.32
CA LEU A 78 2.16 -3.00 -8.84
C LEU A 78 1.04 -2.67 -9.82
N SER A 79 1.01 -3.34 -10.96
CA SER A 79 -0.12 -3.27 -11.89
C SER A 79 -1.35 -3.96 -11.29
N LEU A 80 -2.53 -3.74 -11.87
CA LEU A 80 -3.73 -4.48 -11.47
C LEU A 80 -3.56 -5.99 -11.67
N GLU A 81 -2.85 -6.40 -12.73
CA GLU A 81 -2.52 -7.81 -12.97
C GLU A 81 -1.58 -8.37 -11.88
N ASP A 82 -0.64 -7.56 -11.36
CA ASP A 82 0.22 -7.98 -10.25
C ASP A 82 -0.57 -8.12 -8.95
N GLU A 83 -1.53 -7.24 -8.70
CA GLU A 83 -2.38 -7.29 -7.52
C GLU A 83 -3.36 -8.47 -7.58
N GLU A 84 -3.93 -8.77 -8.75
CA GLU A 84 -4.75 -9.98 -8.97
C GLU A 84 -3.90 -11.24 -8.75
N TRP A 85 -2.71 -11.31 -9.35
CA TRP A 85 -1.77 -12.40 -9.15
C TRP A 85 -1.38 -12.55 -7.67
N PHE A 86 -1.21 -11.44 -6.93
CA PHE A 86 -0.95 -11.48 -5.48
C PHE A 86 -2.10 -12.15 -4.72
N VAL A 87 -3.34 -11.79 -5.00
CA VAL A 87 -4.52 -12.40 -4.37
C VAL A 87 -4.57 -13.90 -4.65
N GLU A 88 -4.37 -14.32 -5.91
CA GLU A 88 -4.35 -15.74 -6.28
C GLU A 88 -3.17 -16.50 -5.63
N SER A 89 -2.01 -15.86 -5.53
CA SER A 89 -0.84 -16.44 -4.85
C SER A 89 -1.08 -16.64 -3.35
N CYS A 90 -1.75 -15.68 -2.70
CA CYS A 90 -2.15 -15.83 -1.29
C CYS A 90 -3.12 -17.00 -1.10
N LYS A 91 -4.13 -17.12 -1.95
CA LYS A 91 -5.06 -18.27 -1.93
C LYS A 91 -4.32 -19.60 -2.09
N ALA A 92 -3.39 -19.67 -3.04
CA ALA A 92 -2.60 -20.87 -3.27
C ALA A 92 -1.70 -21.24 -2.08
N ALA A 93 -1.18 -20.25 -1.36
CA ALA A 93 -0.38 -20.43 -0.15
C ALA A 93 -1.23 -20.67 1.13
N GLY A 94 -2.56 -20.58 1.04
CA GLY A 94 -3.46 -20.76 2.19
C GLY A 94 -3.43 -19.62 3.21
N ILE A 95 -3.02 -18.42 2.81
CA ILE A 95 -2.99 -17.20 3.64
C ILE A 95 -3.95 -16.16 3.07
N LYS A 96 -4.54 -15.34 3.92
CA LYS A 96 -5.45 -14.27 3.48
C LYS A 96 -4.68 -13.07 2.93
N SER A 97 -5.25 -12.45 1.91
CA SER A 97 -4.71 -11.26 1.25
C SER A 97 -5.26 -9.97 1.85
N MET A 98 -4.40 -8.97 1.99
CA MET A 98 -4.79 -7.63 2.45
C MET A 98 -4.05 -6.57 1.65
N THR A 99 -4.69 -5.43 1.42
CA THR A 99 -4.01 -4.26 0.87
C THR A 99 -4.36 -2.97 1.60
N THR A 100 -3.56 -1.93 1.42
CA THR A 100 -3.88 -0.56 1.81
C THR A 100 -4.19 0.25 0.56
N VAL A 101 -5.33 0.95 0.54
CA VAL A 101 -5.66 1.92 -0.51
C VAL A 101 -5.42 3.33 -0.01
N PHE A 102 -4.99 4.22 -0.91
CA PHE A 102 -4.65 5.61 -0.59
C PHE A 102 -5.51 6.63 -1.36
N THR A 103 -6.22 6.17 -2.40
CA THR A 103 -7.10 7.01 -3.20
C THR A 103 -8.42 6.30 -3.48
N ARG A 104 -9.47 7.08 -3.73
CA ARG A 104 -10.77 6.54 -4.11
C ARG A 104 -10.69 5.77 -5.43
N LYS A 105 -9.88 6.26 -6.37
CA LYS A 105 -9.70 5.62 -7.66
C LYS A 105 -9.06 4.25 -7.50
N ALA A 106 -7.93 4.13 -6.76
CA ALA A 106 -7.32 2.84 -6.46
C ALA A 106 -8.32 1.90 -5.76
N ALA A 107 -9.13 2.42 -4.83
CA ALA A 107 -10.19 1.65 -4.19
C ALA A 107 -11.15 1.03 -5.21
N TYR A 108 -11.68 1.82 -6.14
CA TYR A 108 -12.56 1.31 -7.21
C TYR A 108 -11.88 0.30 -8.15
N GLU A 109 -10.61 0.48 -8.45
CA GLU A 109 -9.86 -0.42 -9.33
C GLU A 109 -9.69 -1.81 -8.72
N ILE A 110 -9.48 -1.90 -7.40
CA ILE A 110 -9.15 -3.17 -6.74
C ILE A 110 -10.34 -3.88 -6.10
N LYS A 111 -11.52 -3.25 -6.02
CA LYS A 111 -12.68 -3.79 -5.28
C LYS A 111 -13.10 -5.19 -5.71
N ASP A 112 -12.94 -5.52 -7.00
CA ASP A 112 -13.35 -6.77 -7.61
C ASP A 112 -12.21 -7.80 -7.70
N LEU A 113 -11.00 -7.48 -7.23
CA LEU A 113 -9.85 -8.39 -7.24
C LEU A 113 -9.92 -9.50 -6.17
N GLY A 114 -10.83 -9.37 -5.20
CA GLY A 114 -11.08 -10.41 -4.22
C GLY A 114 -10.10 -10.42 -3.04
N PHE A 115 -9.54 -9.26 -2.65
CA PHE A 115 -8.83 -9.12 -1.38
C PHE A 115 -9.72 -9.51 -0.20
N ASP A 116 -9.18 -10.24 0.77
CA ASP A 116 -9.92 -10.65 1.98
C ASP A 116 -10.13 -9.48 2.96
N ALA A 117 -9.28 -8.45 2.90
CA ALA A 117 -9.41 -7.26 3.72
C ALA A 117 -8.71 -6.05 3.10
N VAL A 118 -9.20 -4.87 3.45
CA VAL A 118 -8.61 -3.58 3.07
C VAL A 118 -8.28 -2.78 4.33
N LYS A 119 -7.08 -2.25 4.37
CA LYS A 119 -6.64 -1.33 5.43
C LYS A 119 -6.82 0.11 4.98
N ILE A 120 -7.40 0.92 5.84
CA ILE A 120 -7.36 2.38 5.73
C ILE A 120 -6.10 2.89 6.42
N ALA A 121 -5.28 3.66 5.72
CA ALA A 121 -4.09 4.26 6.31
C ALA A 121 -4.48 5.23 7.44
N SER A 122 -3.68 5.32 8.50
CA SER A 122 -3.96 6.26 9.60
C SER A 122 -4.08 7.71 9.12
N TYR A 123 -3.34 8.06 8.07
CA TYR A 123 -3.44 9.36 7.40
C TYR A 123 -4.82 9.64 6.80
N ASP A 124 -5.54 8.59 6.36
CA ASP A 124 -6.83 8.67 5.67
C ASP A 124 -8.03 8.35 6.57
N CYS A 125 -7.82 8.20 7.89
CA CYS A 125 -8.92 7.90 8.84
C CYS A 125 -10.03 8.96 8.85
N ALA A 126 -9.74 10.19 8.43
CA ALA A 126 -10.72 11.28 8.28
C ALA A 126 -11.22 11.46 6.84
N SER A 127 -10.81 10.61 5.90
CA SER A 127 -11.26 10.65 4.50
C SER A 127 -12.63 9.98 4.36
N PHE A 128 -13.69 10.65 4.82
CA PHE A 128 -15.07 10.13 4.76
C PHE A 128 -15.49 9.65 3.37
N PRO A 129 -15.12 10.30 2.25
CA PRO A 129 -15.43 9.80 0.92
C PRO A 129 -14.80 8.43 0.65
N LEU A 130 -13.52 8.23 1.00
CA LEU A 130 -12.85 6.93 0.85
C LEU A 130 -13.50 5.85 1.72
N LEU A 131 -13.79 6.18 2.98
CA LEU A 131 -14.45 5.27 3.91
C LEU A 131 -15.83 4.84 3.42
N THR A 132 -16.58 5.77 2.82
CA THR A 132 -17.90 5.47 2.25
C THR A 132 -17.81 4.52 1.05
N ASP A 133 -16.82 4.70 0.19
CA ASP A 133 -16.59 3.82 -0.96
C ASP A 133 -16.21 2.41 -0.50
N VAL A 134 -15.23 2.29 0.39
CA VAL A 134 -14.74 0.99 0.89
C VAL A 134 -15.79 0.24 1.72
N LYS A 135 -16.67 0.94 2.43
CA LYS A 135 -17.75 0.31 3.22
C LYS A 135 -18.71 -0.53 2.37
N GLN A 136 -18.78 -0.29 1.06
CA GLN A 136 -19.71 -0.97 0.15
C GLN A 136 -19.17 -2.30 -0.42
N TRP A 137 -18.01 -2.74 0.00
CA TRP A 137 -17.32 -3.95 -0.49
C TRP A 137 -17.68 -5.18 0.30
#